data_24863143c723f506354562a4560bfecf
#
_entry.id   24863143c723f506354562a4560bfecf
#
_cell.length_a   1.000
_cell.length_b   1.000
_cell.length_c   1.000
_cell.angle_alpha   90.00
_cell.angle_beta   90.00
_cell.angle_gamma   90.00
#
_symmetry.space_group_name_H-M   'P 1'
#
loop_
_entity.id
_entity.type
_entity.pdbx_description
1 polymer ?
#
loop_
_entity_poly.entity_id
_entity_poly.type
_entity_poly.pdbx_seq_one_letter_code
_entity_poly.pdbx_strand_id
1 'polypeptide(L)'
;MAEDKCHAVFFSRSKFGPMASDRESLVQADYIKINDKKWLCVARSIERDTHPIKDNVVRLQYFRCQTAEEIDGDLHTIGFSNIDFGGYFPAYLMNMIMSSMIQGGKRSSY
;
A
#
# COMPACT_ATOMS: atom_id res chain seq x y z
N MET A 1 5.68 2.79 -23.41
CA MET A 1 6.14 4.17 -23.56
C MET A 1 6.32 4.81 -22.19
N ALA A 2 7.40 5.57 -22.02
CA ALA A 2 7.67 6.24 -20.74
C ALA A 2 6.56 7.24 -20.36
N GLU A 3 5.88 7.80 -21.33
CA GLU A 3 4.78 8.75 -21.13
C GLU A 3 3.54 8.12 -20.53
N ASP A 4 3.34 6.81 -20.77
CA ASP A 4 2.15 6.09 -20.32
C ASP A 4 2.39 5.27 -19.07
N LYS A 5 3.59 5.40 -18.48
CA LYS A 5 3.97 4.64 -17.30
C LYS A 5 4.85 5.50 -16.41
N CYS A 6 4.50 5.54 -15.14
CA CYS A 6 5.37 6.16 -14.14
C CYS A 6 5.44 5.26 -12.91
N HIS A 7 6.49 5.43 -12.14
CA HIS A 7 6.65 4.68 -10.91
C HIS A 7 7.17 5.59 -9.80
N ALA A 8 6.91 5.19 -8.57
CA ALA A 8 7.39 5.87 -7.39
C ALA A 8 7.75 4.85 -6.33
N VAL A 9 8.69 5.19 -5.48
CA VAL A 9 9.10 4.34 -4.37
C VAL A 9 8.77 5.06 -3.08
N PHE A 10 8.07 4.38 -2.19
CA PHE A 10 7.62 4.92 -0.91
C PHE A 10 8.23 4.13 0.22
N PHE A 11 8.80 4.85 1.18
CA PHE A 11 9.28 4.27 2.43
C PHE A 11 8.49 4.86 3.58
N SER A 12 8.01 3.99 4.47
CA SER A 12 7.31 4.44 5.67
C SER A 12 7.67 3.56 6.85
N ARG A 13 7.50 4.11 8.05
CA ARG A 13 7.77 3.40 9.29
C ARG A 13 6.64 3.68 10.27
N SER A 14 6.14 2.60 10.88
CA SER A 14 5.10 2.68 11.90
C SER A 14 5.64 2.17 13.22
N LYS A 15 5.35 2.90 14.28
CA LYS A 15 5.79 2.55 15.64
C LYS A 15 4.59 2.08 16.46
N PHE A 16 4.77 0.96 17.14
CA PHE A 16 3.72 0.34 17.95
C PHE A 16 4.09 0.32 19.45
N GLY A 17 5.17 1.00 19.84
CA GLY A 17 5.60 1.09 21.23
C GLY A 17 5.99 -0.26 21.79
N PRO A 18 5.62 -0.55 23.07
CA PRO A 18 6.00 -1.81 23.70
C PRO A 18 5.20 -3.02 23.21
N MET A 19 4.14 -2.80 22.41
CA MET A 19 3.23 -3.88 22.01
C MET A 19 3.76 -4.73 20.88
N ALA A 20 4.51 -4.14 19.97
CA ALA A 20 5.08 -4.82 18.83
C ALA A 20 6.27 -4.05 18.31
N SER A 21 7.17 -4.75 17.62
CA SER A 21 8.31 -4.11 16.96
C SER A 21 7.82 -3.12 15.89
N ASP A 22 8.63 -2.11 15.63
CA ASP A 22 8.34 -1.16 14.55
C ASP A 22 8.22 -1.91 13.23
N ARG A 23 7.34 -1.42 12.37
CA ARG A 23 7.16 -1.95 11.03
C ARG A 23 7.61 -0.90 10.01
N GLU A 24 8.33 -1.36 9.00
CA GLU A 24 8.70 -0.54 7.86
C GLU A 24 8.10 -1.11 6.60
N SER A 25 7.79 -0.24 5.66
CA SER A 25 7.41 -0.68 4.32
C SER A 25 8.24 0.06 3.29
N LEU A 26 8.73 -0.67 2.31
CA LEU A 26 9.39 -0.12 1.15
C LEU A 26 8.65 -0.66 -0.06
N VAL A 27 7.93 0.21 -0.75
CA VAL A 27 6.95 -0.16 -1.76
C VAL A 27 7.25 0.59 -3.05
N GLN A 28 7.26 -0.12 -4.14
CA GLN A 28 7.28 0.47 -5.48
C GLN A 28 5.88 0.40 -6.07
N ALA A 29 5.36 1.55 -6.45
CA ALA A 29 4.07 1.64 -7.13
C ALA A 29 4.30 1.99 -8.59
N ASP A 30 3.73 1.20 -9.47
CA ASP A 30 3.75 1.43 -10.92
C ASP A 30 2.36 1.88 -11.36
N TYR A 31 2.30 3.00 -12.06
CA TYR A 31 1.06 3.57 -12.58
C TYR A 31 1.12 3.47 -14.10
N ILE A 32 0.17 2.74 -14.67
CA ILE A 32 0.15 2.44 -16.09
C ILE A 32 -1.14 2.99 -16.69
N LYS A 33 -1.01 3.88 -17.67
CA LYS A 33 -2.15 4.42 -18.39
C LYS A 33 -2.63 3.39 -19.41
N ILE A 34 -3.88 2.94 -19.27
CA ILE A 34 -4.48 1.98 -20.19
C ILE A 34 -5.12 2.73 -21.36
N ASN A 35 -5.85 3.80 -21.05
CA ASN A 35 -6.39 4.73 -22.05
C ASN A 35 -6.62 6.07 -21.37
N ASP A 36 -7.22 7.03 -22.07
CA ASP A 36 -7.38 8.40 -21.56
C ASP A 36 -8.20 8.48 -20.28
N LYS A 37 -9.00 7.46 -19.96
CA LYS A 37 -9.91 7.46 -18.82
C LYS A 37 -9.61 6.37 -17.82
N LYS A 38 -8.61 5.52 -18.07
CA LYS A 38 -8.35 4.36 -17.21
C LYS A 38 -6.88 4.19 -16.91
N TRP A 39 -6.58 3.99 -15.63
CA TRP A 39 -5.24 3.74 -15.12
C TRP A 39 -5.20 2.46 -14.31
N LEU A 40 -4.06 1.79 -14.35
CA LEU A 40 -3.77 0.64 -13.49
C LEU A 40 -2.64 1.02 -12.54
N CYS A 41 -2.83 0.72 -11.25
CA CYS A 41 -1.79 0.87 -10.24
C CYS A 41 -1.44 -0.50 -9.68
N VAL A 42 -0.16 -0.83 -9.70
CA VAL A 42 0.36 -2.03 -9.06
C VAL A 42 1.45 -1.60 -8.08
N ALA A 43 1.25 -1.92 -6.81
CA ALA A 43 2.21 -1.60 -5.75
C ALA A 43 2.67 -2.90 -5.10
N ARG A 44 3.95 -2.99 -4.82
CA ARG A 44 4.53 -4.19 -4.22
C ARG A 44 5.74 -3.83 -3.37
N SER A 45 6.00 -4.65 -2.37
CA SER A 45 7.20 -4.51 -1.56
C SER A 45 8.42 -4.85 -2.38
N ILE A 46 9.49 -4.09 -2.16
CA ILE A 46 10.79 -4.29 -2.80
C ILE A 46 11.88 -4.27 -1.72
N GLU A 47 13.07 -4.68 -2.10
CA GLU A 47 14.25 -4.57 -1.26
C GLU A 47 15.28 -3.72 -1.98
N ARG A 48 15.95 -2.84 -1.24
CA ARG A 48 17.02 -2.00 -1.79
C ARG A 48 18.13 -1.83 -0.77
N ASP A 49 19.36 -1.75 -1.25
CA ASP A 49 20.54 -1.54 -0.41
C ASP A 49 20.51 -0.21 0.34
N THR A 50 19.82 0.78 -0.23
CA THR A 50 19.66 2.09 0.41
C THR A 50 18.79 2.06 1.63
N HIS A 51 17.97 1.03 1.79
CA HIS A 51 17.04 0.87 2.91
C HIS A 51 17.17 -0.55 3.47
N PRO A 52 18.31 -0.87 4.13
CA PRO A 52 18.51 -2.22 4.66
C PRO A 52 17.56 -2.53 5.81
N ILE A 53 17.22 -3.80 5.97
CA ILE A 53 16.39 -4.28 7.08
C ILE A 53 17.24 -4.27 8.35
N LYS A 54 16.71 -3.65 9.41
CA LYS A 54 17.39 -3.53 10.70
C LYS A 54 16.89 -4.60 11.67
N ASP A 55 17.74 -4.94 12.68
CA ASP A 55 17.47 -6.05 13.59
C ASP A 55 16.19 -5.90 14.40
N ASN A 56 15.86 -4.67 14.81
CA ASN A 56 14.70 -4.42 15.67
C ASN A 56 13.47 -3.96 14.93
N VAL A 57 13.46 -4.10 13.61
CA VAL A 57 12.38 -3.61 12.76
C VAL A 57 11.95 -4.72 11.82
N VAL A 58 10.64 -4.90 11.70
CA VAL A 58 10.07 -5.90 10.79
C VAL A 58 9.65 -5.21 9.51
N ARG A 59 10.06 -5.76 8.37
CA ARG A 59 9.68 -5.24 7.07
C ARG A 59 8.35 -5.86 6.65
N LEU A 60 7.33 -5.01 6.45
CA LEU A 60 6.03 -5.44 5.94
C LEU A 60 6.16 -5.98 4.52
N GLN A 61 5.29 -6.93 4.19
CA GLN A 61 5.08 -7.31 2.80
C GLN A 61 3.73 -6.77 2.35
N TYR A 62 3.73 -6.05 1.25
CA TYR A 62 2.56 -5.35 0.75
C TYR A 62 2.37 -5.60 -0.74
N PHE A 63 1.14 -5.84 -1.13
CA PHE A 63 0.77 -5.94 -2.53
C PHE A 63 -0.57 -5.24 -2.74
N ARG A 64 -0.67 -4.47 -3.80
CA ARG A 64 -1.92 -3.82 -4.19
C ARG A 64 -2.03 -3.78 -5.70
N CYS A 65 -3.21 -4.12 -6.18
CA CYS A 65 -3.55 -3.97 -7.59
C CYS A 65 -4.89 -3.26 -7.67
N GLN A 66 -4.93 -2.14 -8.38
CA GLN A 66 -6.12 -1.31 -8.44
C GLN A 66 -6.25 -0.66 -9.80
N THR A 67 -7.48 -0.61 -10.32
CA THR A 67 -7.79 0.19 -11.50
C THR A 67 -8.58 1.43 -11.07
N ALA A 68 -8.35 2.53 -11.79
CA ALA A 68 -9.10 3.76 -11.63
C ALA A 68 -9.60 4.16 -13.01
N GLU A 69 -10.91 4.35 -13.13
CA GLU A 69 -11.54 4.65 -14.41
C GLU A 69 -12.56 5.77 -14.25
N GLU A 70 -12.52 6.72 -15.17
CA GLU A 70 -13.55 7.75 -15.24
C GLU A 70 -14.73 7.23 -16.06
N ILE A 71 -15.92 7.23 -15.44
CA ILE A 71 -17.17 6.81 -16.07
C ILE A 71 -18.20 7.91 -15.78
N ASP A 72 -18.68 8.57 -16.83
CA ASP A 72 -19.69 9.62 -16.74
C ASP A 72 -19.30 10.74 -15.76
N GLY A 73 -18.02 11.12 -15.74
CA GLY A 73 -17.51 12.18 -14.90
C GLY A 73 -17.15 11.75 -13.48
N ASP A 74 -17.45 10.52 -13.10
CA ASP A 74 -17.11 9.97 -11.77
C ASP A 74 -15.92 9.04 -11.86
N LEU A 75 -15.11 9.01 -10.81
CA LEU A 75 -13.98 8.12 -10.72
C LEU A 75 -14.38 6.81 -10.04
N HIS A 76 -14.24 5.72 -10.77
CA HIS A 76 -14.52 4.38 -10.27
C HIS A 76 -13.22 3.63 -10.04
N THR A 77 -13.03 3.11 -8.82
CA THR A 77 -11.84 2.36 -8.47
C THR A 77 -12.23 0.95 -8.05
N ILE A 78 -11.50 -0.03 -8.57
CA ILE A 78 -11.68 -1.44 -8.21
C ILE A 78 -10.29 -2.02 -7.99
N GLY A 79 -10.13 -2.74 -6.89
CA GLY A 79 -8.85 -3.36 -6.64
C GLY A 79 -8.84 -4.16 -5.34
N PHE A 80 -7.68 -4.72 -5.08
CA PHE A 80 -7.45 -5.46 -3.84
C PHE A 80 -6.06 -5.15 -3.31
N SER A 81 -5.88 -5.37 -2.02
CA SER A 81 -4.58 -5.25 -1.37
C SER A 81 -4.40 -6.40 -0.40
N ASN A 82 -3.14 -6.73 -0.14
CA ASN A 82 -2.76 -7.74 0.83
C ASN A 82 -1.56 -7.23 1.61
N ILE A 83 -1.66 -7.29 2.93
CA ILE A 83 -0.61 -6.84 3.83
C ILE A 83 -0.25 -7.96 4.77
N ASP A 84 1.04 -8.31 4.81
CA ASP A 84 1.59 -9.24 5.79
C ASP A 84 2.46 -8.42 6.74
N PHE A 85 2.02 -8.30 8.00
CA PHE A 85 2.77 -7.53 8.99
C PHE A 85 4.03 -8.24 9.47
N GLY A 86 4.14 -9.55 9.26
CA GLY A 86 5.32 -10.33 9.66
C GLY A 86 5.49 -10.40 11.18
N GLY A 87 6.30 -11.35 11.65
CA GLY A 87 6.61 -11.47 13.05
C GLY A 87 5.39 -11.58 13.95
N TYR A 88 5.59 -11.28 15.25
CA TYR A 88 4.48 -11.25 16.20
C TYR A 88 3.75 -9.91 16.12
N PHE A 89 2.43 -9.98 15.94
CA PHE A 89 1.59 -8.79 15.89
C PHE A 89 0.26 -9.10 16.58
N PRO A 90 -0.06 -8.45 17.73
CA PRO A 90 -1.27 -8.75 18.48
C PRO A 90 -2.55 -8.58 17.65
N ALA A 91 -3.49 -9.50 17.82
CA ALA A 91 -4.73 -9.51 17.04
C ALA A 91 -5.54 -8.22 17.21
N TYR A 92 -5.57 -7.66 18.41
CA TYR A 92 -6.35 -6.43 18.62
C TYR A 92 -5.77 -5.21 17.88
N LEU A 93 -4.44 -5.15 17.72
CA LEU A 93 -3.82 -4.10 16.92
C LEU A 93 -4.20 -4.26 15.46
N MET A 94 -4.18 -5.51 14.97
CA MET A 94 -4.59 -5.80 13.60
C MET A 94 -6.03 -5.37 13.35
N ASN A 95 -6.93 -5.71 14.27
CA ASN A 95 -8.34 -5.35 14.13
C ASN A 95 -8.54 -3.84 14.13
N MET A 96 -7.80 -3.12 14.97
CA MET A 96 -7.89 -1.68 15.05
C MET A 96 -7.43 -1.02 13.74
N ILE A 97 -6.32 -1.49 13.17
CA ILE A 97 -5.80 -0.97 11.91
C ILE A 97 -6.79 -1.26 10.77
N MET A 98 -7.30 -2.47 10.68
CA MET A 98 -8.24 -2.86 9.63
C MET A 98 -9.52 -2.04 9.71
N SER A 99 -10.03 -1.79 10.92
CA SER A 99 -11.21 -0.95 11.11
C SER A 99 -10.98 0.48 10.61
N SER A 100 -9.82 1.05 10.91
CA SER A 100 -9.46 2.38 10.43
C SER A 100 -9.39 2.44 8.90
N MET A 101 -8.83 1.42 8.27
CA MET A 101 -8.73 1.36 6.82
C MET A 101 -10.11 1.26 6.17
N ILE A 102 -11.01 0.46 6.73
CA ILE A 102 -12.37 0.32 6.22
C ILE A 102 -13.12 1.65 6.32
N GLN A 103 -13.02 2.34 7.45
CA GLN A 103 -13.66 3.65 7.63
C GLN A 103 -13.08 4.68 6.65
N GLY A 104 -11.77 4.69 6.46
CA GLY A 104 -11.12 5.55 5.48
C GLY A 104 -11.61 5.28 4.07
N GLY A 105 -11.76 4.01 3.71
CA GLY A 105 -12.29 3.60 2.42
C GLY A 105 -13.72 4.08 2.18
N LYS A 106 -14.57 3.98 3.19
CA LYS A 106 -15.94 4.49 3.12
C LYS A 106 -15.98 5.99 2.88
N ARG A 107 -15.13 6.75 3.57
CA ARG A 107 -15.07 8.20 3.39
C ARG A 107 -14.64 8.59 1.99
N SER A 108 -13.70 7.87 1.43
CA SER A 108 -13.20 8.15 0.09
C SER A 108 -14.17 7.73 -1.01
N SER A 109 -15.18 6.93 -0.69
CA SER A 109 -16.22 6.51 -1.64
C SER A 109 -17.29 7.58 -1.86
N TYR A 110 -17.30 8.60 -1.05
CA TYR A 110 -18.24 9.70 -1.14
C TYR A 110 -17.52 10.97 -1.59
#